data_12651a79a48188e970b4a938a194a176
#
_entry.id   12651a79a48188e970b4a938a194a176
#
_cell.length_a   1.000
_cell.length_b   1.000
_cell.length_c   1.000
_cell.angle_alpha   90.00
_cell.angle_beta   90.00
_cell.angle_gamma   90.00
#
_symmetry.space_group_name_H-M   'P 1'
#
loop_
_entity.id
_entity.type
_entity.pdbx_description
1 polymer ?
#
loop_
_entity_poly.entity_id
_entity_poly.type
_entity_poly.pdbx_seq_one_letter_code
_entity_poly.pdbx_strand_id
1 'polypeptide(L)'
;MITRSLTDYAASNLNNSGVVQRFYPVRISDITDGTSTTLLLGEKRLNLRDLNTGNAPDDNEGYTAGFDHDTIRNTDYPPQADYYGTDTGGEIFGSSHHGQFNTVFADGSVHSISYAIDPAIWSAIGNKSDGQVVNSTVIDF
;
A
#
# COMPACT_ATOMS: atom_id res chain seq x y z
N MET A 1 3.23 30.67 0.68
CA MET A 1 3.72 29.26 0.70
C MET A 1 2.57 28.41 1.19
N ILE A 2 2.10 27.45 0.42
CA ILE A 2 1.08 26.50 0.87
C ILE A 2 1.81 25.36 1.55
N THR A 3 1.61 25.19 2.84
CA THR A 3 2.14 24.05 3.58
C THR A 3 1.19 22.87 3.35
N ARG A 4 1.68 21.77 2.77
CA ARG A 4 0.92 20.53 2.59
C ARG A 4 1.35 19.54 3.68
N SER A 5 0.39 18.81 4.21
CA SER A 5 0.67 17.68 5.10
C SER A 5 0.95 16.45 4.24
N LEU A 6 2.06 15.77 4.49
CA LEU A 6 2.38 14.48 3.87
C LEU A 6 1.60 13.35 4.53
N THR A 7 1.62 12.18 3.94
CA THR A 7 1.06 10.95 4.51
C THR A 7 2.03 9.79 4.29
N ASP A 8 2.24 9.01 5.34
CA ASP A 8 3.07 7.81 5.30
C ASP A 8 2.26 6.56 4.88
N TYR A 9 0.98 6.75 4.54
CA TYR A 9 0.07 5.67 4.15
C TYR A 9 -0.44 5.86 2.73
N ALA A 10 -0.60 4.75 2.02
CA ALA A 10 -1.17 4.73 0.68
C ALA A 10 -2.24 3.64 0.55
N ALA A 11 -3.18 3.88 -0.37
CA ALA A 11 -4.24 2.95 -0.68
C ALA A 11 -3.78 1.89 -1.68
N SER A 12 -4.35 0.69 -1.58
CA SER A 12 -4.07 -0.42 -2.50
C SER A 12 -4.88 -0.29 -3.78
N ASN A 13 -4.20 -0.23 -4.92
CA ASN A 13 -4.83 -0.15 -6.24
C ASN A 13 -4.63 -1.40 -7.10
N LEU A 14 -3.45 -2.01 -7.13
CA LEU A 14 -3.05 -3.15 -7.96
C LEU A 14 -3.60 -3.05 -9.40
N ASN A 15 -3.13 -2.07 -10.15
CA ASN A 15 -3.51 -1.88 -11.56
C ASN A 15 -5.04 -1.83 -11.81
N ASN A 16 -5.80 -1.17 -10.91
CA ASN A 16 -7.26 -1.08 -10.85
C ASN A 16 -7.99 -2.38 -10.48
N SER A 17 -7.32 -3.41 -9.98
CA SER A 17 -7.96 -4.59 -9.39
C SER A 17 -8.07 -4.53 -7.86
N GLY A 18 -7.39 -3.57 -7.23
CA GLY A 18 -7.49 -3.30 -5.79
C GLY A 18 -8.77 -2.58 -5.37
N VAL A 19 -8.86 -2.25 -4.09
CA VAL A 19 -10.07 -1.62 -3.50
C VAL A 19 -10.18 -0.12 -3.77
N VAL A 20 -9.09 0.57 -4.08
CA VAL A 20 -9.14 2.00 -4.43
C VAL A 20 -8.84 2.17 -5.92
N GLN A 21 -9.83 2.66 -6.65
CA GLN A 21 -9.76 2.82 -8.10
C GLN A 21 -9.94 4.28 -8.51
N ARG A 22 -9.29 4.68 -9.60
CA ARG A 22 -9.24 6.08 -10.03
C ARG A 22 -10.60 6.67 -10.38
N PHE A 23 -11.46 5.91 -11.07
CA PHE A 23 -12.69 6.43 -11.66
C PHE A 23 -13.96 5.72 -11.17
N TYR A 24 -13.82 4.61 -10.49
CA TYR A 24 -14.94 3.76 -10.13
C TYR A 24 -14.94 3.48 -8.64
N PRO A 25 -16.00 3.88 -7.91
CA PRO A 25 -16.13 3.50 -6.51
C PRO A 25 -16.30 1.98 -6.40
N VAL A 26 -15.50 1.37 -5.55
CA VAL A 26 -15.63 -0.05 -5.20
C VAL A 26 -16.62 -0.17 -4.05
N ARG A 27 -17.61 -1.05 -4.18
CA ARG A 27 -18.52 -1.40 -3.11
C ARG A 27 -17.95 -2.57 -2.31
N ILE A 28 -18.34 -2.72 -1.06
CA ILE A 28 -17.95 -3.88 -0.25
C ILE A 28 -18.37 -5.20 -0.93
N SER A 29 -19.52 -5.20 -1.63
CA SER A 29 -19.99 -6.37 -2.40
C SER A 29 -19.10 -6.73 -3.59
N ASP A 30 -18.22 -5.83 -4.04
CA ASP A 30 -17.31 -6.06 -5.16
C ASP A 30 -15.99 -6.71 -4.69
N ILE A 31 -15.80 -6.83 -3.35
CA ILE A 31 -14.66 -7.50 -2.72
C ILE A 31 -15.04 -8.96 -2.48
N THR A 32 -14.95 -9.77 -3.55
CA THR A 32 -15.45 -11.16 -3.52
C THR A 32 -14.48 -12.13 -2.86
N ASP A 33 -13.20 -11.77 -2.75
CA ASP A 33 -12.15 -12.62 -2.16
C ASP A 33 -12.11 -12.53 -0.62
N GLY A 34 -12.96 -11.65 -0.05
CA GLY A 34 -13.13 -11.48 1.39
C GLY A 34 -12.49 -10.18 1.90
N THR A 35 -13.27 -9.43 2.67
CA THR A 35 -12.81 -8.13 3.22
C THR A 35 -11.69 -8.26 4.25
N SER A 36 -11.61 -9.40 4.94
CA SER A 36 -10.55 -9.70 5.93
C SER A 36 -9.24 -10.19 5.32
N THR A 37 -9.20 -10.37 4.01
CA THR A 37 -8.03 -10.85 3.27
C THR A 37 -7.69 -9.96 2.08
N THR A 38 -8.35 -8.80 1.95
CA THR A 38 -8.07 -7.83 0.90
C THR A 38 -7.50 -6.54 1.50
N LEU A 39 -6.34 -6.15 1.02
CA LEU A 39 -5.61 -4.97 1.47
C LEU A 39 -6.34 -3.67 1.10
N LEU A 40 -6.56 -2.79 2.07
CA LEU A 40 -7.12 -1.45 1.87
C LEU A 40 -6.03 -0.38 1.84
N LEU A 41 -5.21 -0.31 2.90
CA LEU A 41 -4.16 0.68 3.09
C LEU A 41 -2.90 0.00 3.63
N GLY A 42 -1.75 0.61 3.38
CA GLY A 42 -0.49 0.21 4.00
C GLY A 42 0.46 1.39 4.13
N GLU A 43 1.48 1.24 4.97
CA GLU A 43 2.59 2.18 5.03
C GLU A 43 3.33 2.21 3.68
N LYS A 44 3.81 3.39 3.27
CA LYS A 44 4.56 3.60 2.02
C LYS A 44 6.05 3.44 2.29
N ARG A 45 6.75 2.75 1.40
CA ARG A 45 8.22 2.80 1.34
C ARG A 45 8.68 4.21 0.97
N LEU A 46 9.57 4.79 1.77
CA LEU A 46 10.08 6.15 1.59
C LEU A 46 11.59 6.17 1.31
N ASN A 47 12.00 7.14 0.50
CA ASN A 47 13.41 7.48 0.35
C ASN A 47 13.82 8.45 1.48
N LEU A 48 14.53 7.96 2.48
CA LEU A 48 14.93 8.73 3.66
C LEU A 48 15.89 9.90 3.32
N ARG A 49 16.53 9.88 2.14
CA ARG A 49 17.32 10.99 1.65
C ARG A 49 16.49 12.24 1.39
N ASP A 50 15.27 12.02 0.88
CA ASP A 50 14.40 13.10 0.44
C ASP A 50 13.27 13.40 1.45
N LEU A 51 13.28 12.73 2.59
CA LEU A 51 12.30 12.90 3.67
C LEU A 51 12.19 14.37 4.10
N ASN A 52 10.98 14.89 4.15
CA ASN A 52 10.66 16.29 4.47
C ASN A 52 11.27 17.36 3.54
N THR A 53 11.84 16.99 2.43
CA THR A 53 12.39 17.96 1.46
C THR A 53 11.34 18.46 0.45
N GLY A 54 10.28 17.68 0.24
CA GLY A 54 9.29 17.87 -0.82
C GLY A 54 9.84 17.57 -2.23
N ASN A 55 10.98 16.89 -2.32
CA ASN A 55 11.63 16.56 -3.60
C ASN A 55 11.27 15.15 -4.10
N ALA A 56 10.79 14.27 -3.22
CA ALA A 56 10.38 12.93 -3.61
C ALA A 56 9.04 13.01 -4.37
N PRO A 57 8.97 12.58 -5.64
CA PRO A 57 7.72 12.65 -6.43
C PRO A 57 6.58 11.80 -5.88
N ASP A 58 6.89 10.87 -5.01
CA ASP A 58 5.95 9.95 -4.35
C ASP A 58 5.75 10.25 -2.85
N ASP A 59 6.31 11.38 -2.37
CA ASP A 59 6.17 11.88 -1.01
C ASP A 59 6.29 13.42 -0.92
N ASN A 60 5.67 14.14 -1.85
CA ASN A 60 5.65 15.60 -1.87
C ASN A 60 4.26 16.18 -1.63
N GLU A 61 3.23 15.37 -1.60
CA GLU A 61 1.83 15.74 -1.35
C GLU A 61 1.17 14.74 -0.38
N GLY A 62 0.07 15.13 0.23
CA GLY A 62 -0.75 14.24 1.03
C GLY A 62 -2.01 13.78 0.29
N TYR A 63 -2.94 13.15 1.01
CA TYR A 63 -4.20 12.62 0.44
C TYR A 63 -5.06 13.67 -0.28
N THR A 64 -4.79 14.95 -0.13
CA THR A 64 -5.45 16.03 -0.86
C THR A 64 -5.06 16.08 -2.34
N ALA A 65 -3.99 15.41 -2.75
CA ALA A 65 -3.63 15.22 -4.16
C ALA A 65 -4.65 14.33 -4.90
N GLY A 66 -5.40 13.52 -4.16
CA GLY A 66 -6.36 12.57 -4.73
C GLY A 66 -5.68 11.27 -5.15
N PHE A 67 -6.03 10.74 -6.32
CA PHE A 67 -5.42 9.53 -6.86
C PHE A 67 -4.07 9.87 -7.52
N ASP A 68 -3.00 9.70 -6.78
CA ASP A 68 -1.64 10.09 -7.16
C ASP A 68 -0.60 9.11 -6.59
N HIS A 69 0.65 9.22 -7.04
CA HIS A 69 1.79 8.45 -6.50
C HIS A 69 2.03 8.67 -5.01
N ASP A 70 1.61 9.81 -4.45
CA ASP A 70 1.67 10.08 -3.01
C ASP A 70 0.71 9.22 -2.19
N THR A 71 -0.41 8.78 -2.79
CA THR A 71 -1.55 8.21 -2.08
C THR A 71 -1.89 6.79 -2.49
N ILE A 72 -1.27 6.28 -3.56
CA ILE A 72 -1.56 4.96 -4.13
C ILE A 72 -0.27 4.14 -4.21
N ARG A 73 -0.39 2.86 -3.86
CA ARG A 73 0.64 1.83 -4.03
C ARG A 73 -0.01 0.57 -4.60
N ASN A 74 0.79 -0.35 -5.08
CA ASN A 74 0.28 -1.63 -5.57
C ASN A 74 1.09 -2.81 -5.04
N THR A 75 0.55 -4.00 -5.17
CA THR A 75 1.13 -5.25 -4.69
C THR A 75 1.82 -6.06 -5.79
N ASP A 76 2.10 -5.46 -6.95
CA ASP A 76 2.89 -6.10 -8.02
C ASP A 76 4.35 -6.30 -7.61
N TYR A 77 4.84 -5.46 -6.70
CA TYR A 77 6.18 -5.55 -6.16
C TYR A 77 6.14 -5.96 -4.69
N PRO A 78 7.03 -6.86 -4.25
CA PRO A 78 7.16 -7.19 -2.83
C PRO A 78 7.39 -5.95 -1.97
N PRO A 79 6.83 -5.89 -0.75
CA PRO A 79 7.06 -4.78 0.17
C PRO A 79 8.53 -4.72 0.61
N GLN A 80 9.04 -3.53 0.87
CA GLN A 80 10.44 -3.31 1.21
C GLN A 80 10.59 -2.24 2.29
N ALA A 81 11.66 -2.34 3.07
CA ALA A 81 12.01 -1.29 4.03
C ALA A 81 12.38 0.03 3.32
N ASP A 82 12.25 1.13 4.05
CA ASP A 82 12.75 2.44 3.65
C ASP A 82 14.23 2.39 3.31
N TYR A 83 14.69 3.32 2.48
CA TYR A 83 16.03 3.27 1.91
C TYR A 83 16.65 4.66 1.72
N TYR A 84 17.95 4.68 1.45
CA TYR A 84 18.66 5.83 0.94
C TYR A 84 19.08 5.59 -0.51
N GLY A 85 18.62 6.43 -1.45
CA GLY A 85 18.93 6.25 -2.86
C GLY A 85 18.76 7.52 -3.68
N THR A 86 19.03 7.42 -4.98
CA THR A 86 18.87 8.50 -5.96
C THR A 86 17.63 8.31 -6.85
N ASP A 87 16.97 7.20 -6.71
CA ASP A 87 15.73 6.81 -7.39
C ASP A 87 14.51 7.21 -6.58
N THR A 88 13.37 7.18 -7.21
CA THR A 88 12.06 7.29 -6.54
C THR A 88 11.70 5.95 -5.91
N GLY A 89 11.01 5.95 -4.76
CA GLY A 89 10.57 4.75 -4.03
C GLY A 89 9.69 3.80 -4.84
N GLY A 90 9.21 4.28 -5.98
CA GLY A 90 8.25 3.55 -6.79
C GLY A 90 6.90 3.45 -6.08
N GLU A 91 6.03 2.59 -6.59
CA GLU A 91 4.71 2.33 -6.00
C GLU A 91 4.75 1.14 -5.02
N ILE A 92 5.77 1.10 -4.14
CA ILE A 92 6.06 -0.01 -3.23
C ILE A 92 5.56 0.32 -1.82
N PHE A 93 4.89 -0.63 -1.20
CA PHE A 93 4.55 -0.59 0.21
C PHE A 93 5.78 -0.89 1.08
N GLY A 94 5.82 -0.30 2.27
CA GLY A 94 6.91 -0.54 3.22
C GLY A 94 6.98 0.51 4.31
N SER A 95 8.01 0.45 5.13
CA SER A 95 8.22 1.40 6.24
C SER A 95 9.65 1.36 6.77
N SER A 96 9.94 2.17 7.78
CA SER A 96 11.18 2.10 8.57
C SER A 96 11.16 1.01 9.65
N HIS A 97 10.08 0.26 9.84
CA HIS A 97 10.02 -0.82 10.81
C HIS A 97 10.92 -2.00 10.41
N HIS A 98 11.51 -2.65 11.42
CA HIS A 98 12.40 -3.78 11.17
C HIS A 98 11.63 -5.04 10.80
N GLY A 99 11.83 -5.55 9.59
CA GLY A 99 11.29 -6.83 9.12
C GLY A 99 9.82 -6.84 8.68
N GLN A 100 9.06 -5.78 8.93
CA GLN A 100 7.62 -5.72 8.67
C GLN A 100 7.13 -4.28 8.48
N PHE A 101 5.89 -4.13 8.04
CA PHE A 101 5.18 -2.85 7.94
C PHE A 101 3.70 -3.04 8.27
N ASN A 102 2.99 -1.95 8.62
CA ASN A 102 1.61 -2.01 9.05
C ASN A 102 0.64 -1.80 7.88
N THR A 103 -0.46 -2.54 7.92
CA THR A 103 -1.50 -2.51 6.91
C THR A 103 -2.88 -2.50 7.54
N VAL A 104 -3.87 -2.03 6.78
CA VAL A 104 -5.30 -2.13 7.10
C VAL A 104 -5.99 -2.91 5.99
N PHE A 105 -6.79 -3.89 6.35
CA PHE A 105 -7.60 -4.66 5.42
C PHE A 105 -8.99 -4.06 5.24
N ALA A 106 -9.73 -4.50 4.23
CA ALA A 106 -11.00 -3.90 3.86
C ALA A 106 -12.12 -4.05 4.92
N ASP A 107 -11.95 -4.95 5.89
CA ASP A 107 -12.82 -5.08 7.06
C ASP A 107 -12.44 -4.15 8.23
N GLY A 108 -11.35 -3.38 8.09
CA GLY A 108 -10.81 -2.48 9.10
C GLY A 108 -9.84 -3.13 10.09
N SER A 109 -9.54 -4.41 9.94
CA SER A 109 -8.50 -5.07 10.75
C SER A 109 -7.11 -4.55 10.39
N VAL A 110 -6.22 -4.48 11.40
CA VAL A 110 -4.84 -4.02 11.25
C VAL A 110 -3.90 -5.21 11.40
N HIS A 111 -2.98 -5.35 10.45
CA HIS A 111 -2.02 -6.44 10.39
C HIS A 111 -0.60 -5.92 10.13
N SER A 112 0.39 -6.60 10.70
CA SER A 112 1.80 -6.37 10.39
C SER A 112 2.26 -7.41 9.37
N ILE A 113 2.66 -6.97 8.18
CA ILE A 113 3.09 -7.82 7.07
C ILE A 113 4.61 -7.89 7.03
N SER A 114 5.16 -9.10 7.01
CA SER A 114 6.60 -9.31 6.84
C SER A 114 7.08 -8.93 5.44
N TYR A 115 8.29 -8.35 5.33
CA TYR A 115 8.95 -8.18 4.02
C TYR A 115 9.34 -9.50 3.34
N ALA A 116 9.30 -10.63 4.07
CA ALA A 116 9.52 -11.96 3.54
C ALA A 116 8.23 -12.66 3.07
N ILE A 117 7.10 -11.94 3.00
CA ILE A 117 5.84 -12.49 2.48
C ILE A 117 6.04 -13.08 1.08
N ASP A 118 5.39 -14.21 0.81
CA ASP A 118 5.41 -14.80 -0.53
C ASP A 118 4.82 -13.81 -1.55
N PRO A 119 5.51 -13.51 -2.67
CA PRO A 119 5.04 -12.55 -3.66
C PRO A 119 3.68 -12.89 -4.27
N ALA A 120 3.33 -14.17 -4.39
CA ALA A 120 2.02 -14.57 -4.91
C ALA A 120 0.91 -14.28 -3.90
N ILE A 121 1.17 -14.50 -2.60
CA ILE A 121 0.24 -14.13 -1.52
C ILE A 121 0.10 -12.61 -1.46
N TRP A 122 1.22 -11.87 -1.55
CA TRP A 122 1.22 -10.41 -1.55
C TRP A 122 0.40 -9.84 -2.70
N SER A 123 0.57 -10.36 -3.92
CA SER A 123 -0.24 -9.96 -5.07
C SER A 123 -1.72 -10.29 -4.88
N ALA A 124 -2.04 -11.49 -4.36
CA ALA A 124 -3.41 -11.92 -4.14
C ALA A 124 -4.17 -11.02 -3.15
N ILE A 125 -3.57 -10.66 -2.01
CA ILE A 125 -4.22 -9.76 -1.04
C ILE A 125 -4.46 -8.35 -1.57
N GLY A 126 -3.73 -7.93 -2.60
CA GLY A 126 -3.95 -6.66 -3.29
C GLY A 126 -5.12 -6.68 -4.26
N ASN A 127 -5.59 -7.87 -4.66
CA ASN A 127 -6.72 -8.03 -5.56
C ASN A 127 -8.02 -8.24 -4.78
N LYS A 128 -9.10 -7.61 -5.23
CA LYS A 128 -10.40 -7.71 -4.55
C LYS A 128 -11.28 -8.86 -5.05
N SER A 129 -10.93 -9.48 -6.22
CA SER A 129 -11.90 -10.32 -6.94
C SER A 129 -11.27 -11.27 -7.97
N ASP A 130 -10.08 -11.82 -7.72
CA ASP A 130 -9.44 -12.80 -8.61
C ASP A 130 -9.78 -14.26 -8.27
N GLY A 131 -10.53 -14.48 -7.19
CA GLY A 131 -10.90 -15.79 -6.69
C GLY A 131 -9.81 -16.48 -5.86
N GLN A 132 -8.69 -15.80 -5.57
CA GLN A 132 -7.63 -16.32 -4.74
C GLN A 132 -7.83 -15.90 -3.29
N VAL A 133 -8.59 -16.69 -2.54
CA VAL A 133 -8.80 -16.44 -1.11
C VAL A 133 -7.56 -16.85 -0.33
N VAL A 134 -6.89 -15.88 0.26
CA VAL A 134 -5.71 -16.11 1.09
C VAL A 134 -6.14 -16.54 2.50
N ASN A 135 -5.46 -17.54 3.06
CA ASN A 135 -5.70 -17.92 4.45
C ASN A 135 -5.12 -16.84 5.39
N SER A 136 -5.93 -16.32 6.30
CA SER A 136 -5.53 -15.27 7.25
C SER A 136 -4.33 -15.67 8.11
N THR A 137 -4.10 -16.96 8.36
CA THR A 137 -2.95 -17.42 9.14
C THR A 137 -1.58 -17.20 8.48
N VAL A 138 -1.54 -16.88 7.19
CA VAL A 138 -0.30 -16.56 6.47
C VAL A 138 -0.06 -15.05 6.34
N ILE A 139 -0.97 -14.23 6.86
CA ILE A 139 -0.90 -12.77 6.81
C ILE A 139 -0.25 -12.21 8.08
N ASP A 140 -0.54 -12.79 9.26
CA ASP A 140 0.02 -12.36 10.54
C ASP A 140 1.30 -13.12 10.90
N PHE A 141 2.32 -12.36 11.30
CA PHE A 141 3.59 -12.88 11.83
C PHE A 141 3.84 -12.40 13.26
#